data_8cc7a9a7fea581f725ddc589f75a268c
#
_entry.id   8cc7a9a7fea581f725ddc589f75a268c
#
_cell.length_a   1.000
_cell.length_b   1.000
_cell.length_c   1.000
_cell.angle_alpha   90.00
_cell.angle_beta   90.00
_cell.angle_gamma   90.00
#
_symmetry.space_group_name_H-M   'P 1'
#
loop_
_entity.id
_entity.type
_entity.pdbx_description
1 polymer ?
#
loop_
_entity_poly.entity_id
_entity_poly.type
_entity_poly.pdbx_seq_one_letter_code
_entity_poly.pdbx_strand_id
1 'polypeptide(L)'
;MELKGNEIVIDAYCGIGTIGMVAAKKAKEVIGVELNQDAIKDANNNARMNKIENIRFVNDDASNFMVELAKTKQRVDCVIMDPPRSGSTKEFMDAIKILNPKKVVYVSCDPTTQVRDIKYFSKLGYQGNVLINF
;
A
#
# COMPACT_ATOMS: atom_id res chain seq x y z
N MET A 1 -6.34 -7.08 -9.46
CA MET A 1 -5.73 -5.75 -9.70
C MET A 1 -5.17 -5.72 -11.12
N GLU A 2 -5.68 -4.81 -11.93
CA GLU A 2 -5.22 -4.67 -13.32
C GLU A 2 -4.26 -3.49 -13.43
N LEU A 3 -3.03 -3.77 -13.82
CA LEU A 3 -2.00 -2.77 -14.03
C LEU A 3 -1.61 -2.73 -15.52
N LYS A 4 -1.43 -1.53 -16.05
CA LYS A 4 -1.16 -1.30 -17.47
C LYS A 4 0.30 -0.96 -17.78
N GLY A 5 1.13 -0.78 -16.77
CA GLY A 5 2.56 -0.49 -16.93
C GLY A 5 2.96 0.95 -16.65
N ASN A 6 2.02 1.83 -16.35
CA ASN A 6 2.30 3.24 -16.06
C ASN A 6 1.94 3.66 -14.63
N GLU A 7 1.55 2.70 -13.80
CA GLU A 7 1.08 3.00 -12.45
C GLU A 7 2.21 3.13 -11.45
N ILE A 8 1.99 4.02 -10.47
CA ILE A 8 2.77 4.10 -9.24
C ILE A 8 1.96 3.45 -8.13
N VAL A 9 2.52 2.41 -7.51
CA VAL A 9 1.85 1.58 -6.52
C VAL A 9 2.56 1.73 -5.19
N ILE A 10 1.78 1.97 -4.13
CA ILE A 10 2.27 1.92 -2.75
C ILE A 10 1.84 0.58 -2.14
N ASP A 11 2.80 -0.18 -1.65
CA ASP A 11 2.55 -1.42 -0.91
C ASP A 11 2.77 -1.14 0.57
N ALA A 12 1.72 -0.68 1.24
CA ALA A 12 1.77 -0.33 2.65
C ALA A 12 1.70 -1.59 3.51
N TYR A 13 2.47 -1.62 4.59
CA TYR A 13 2.64 -2.80 5.45
C TYR A 13 3.22 -3.98 4.65
N CYS A 14 4.25 -3.72 3.85
CA CYS A 14 4.67 -4.66 2.81
C CYS A 14 5.36 -5.94 3.32
N GLY A 15 5.78 -5.99 4.57
CA GLY A 15 6.52 -7.15 5.08
C GLY A 15 7.77 -7.42 4.27
N ILE A 16 7.94 -8.65 3.81
CA ILE A 16 9.07 -9.04 2.98
C ILE A 16 8.89 -8.70 1.49
N GLY A 17 7.81 -8.00 1.15
CA GLY A 17 7.63 -7.41 -0.18
C GLY A 17 7.04 -8.31 -1.25
N THR A 18 6.49 -9.46 -0.89
CA THR A 18 6.00 -10.45 -1.86
C THR A 18 4.93 -9.89 -2.80
N ILE A 19 3.92 -9.22 -2.25
CA ILE A 19 2.81 -8.66 -3.05
C ILE A 19 3.33 -7.52 -3.92
N GLY A 20 4.16 -6.64 -3.35
CA GLY A 20 4.75 -5.54 -4.11
C GLY A 20 5.61 -6.01 -5.27
N MET A 21 6.37 -7.09 -5.09
CA MET A 21 7.18 -7.66 -6.16
C MET A 21 6.33 -8.23 -7.29
N VAL A 22 5.20 -8.84 -6.98
CA VAL A 22 4.25 -9.29 -8.02
C VAL A 22 3.69 -8.09 -8.77
N ALA A 23 3.30 -7.03 -8.07
CA ALA A 23 2.80 -5.80 -8.68
C ALA A 23 3.86 -5.12 -9.55
N ALA A 24 5.12 -5.16 -9.15
CA ALA A 24 6.24 -4.53 -9.87
C ALA A 24 6.40 -5.09 -11.29
N LYS A 25 5.98 -6.32 -11.54
CA LYS A 25 6.04 -6.92 -12.88
C LYS A 25 5.18 -6.16 -13.90
N LYS A 26 4.15 -5.44 -13.44
CA LYS A 26 3.18 -4.77 -14.31
C LYS A 26 3.01 -3.28 -14.01
N ALA A 27 3.69 -2.76 -13.00
CA ALA A 27 3.62 -1.36 -12.62
C ALA A 27 4.85 -0.62 -13.15
N LYS A 28 4.76 0.70 -13.21
CA LYS A 28 5.92 1.56 -13.49
C LYS A 28 6.89 1.53 -12.31
N GLU A 29 6.38 1.71 -11.10
CA GLU A 29 7.16 1.76 -9.87
C GLU A 29 6.32 1.26 -8.71
N VAL A 30 6.95 0.54 -7.79
CA VAL A 30 6.35 0.14 -6.52
C VAL A 30 7.19 0.69 -5.38
N ILE A 31 6.52 1.25 -4.38
CA ILE A 31 7.15 1.70 -3.14
C ILE A 31 6.57 0.87 -2.01
N GLY A 32 7.38 0.00 -1.42
CA GLY A 32 6.99 -0.81 -0.26
C GLY A 32 7.35 -0.09 1.03
N VAL A 33 6.42 -0.04 1.96
CA VAL A 33 6.61 0.63 3.25
C VAL A 33 6.43 -0.39 4.37
N GLU A 34 7.40 -0.49 5.25
CA GLU A 34 7.39 -1.46 6.34
C GLU A 34 8.14 -0.92 7.55
N LEU A 35 7.56 -1.08 8.73
CA LEU A 35 8.16 -0.62 9.98
C LEU A 35 9.28 -1.54 10.46
N ASN A 36 9.18 -2.83 10.21
CA ASN A 36 10.16 -3.82 10.67
C ASN A 36 11.40 -3.79 9.79
N GLN A 37 12.53 -3.41 10.38
CA GLN A 37 13.79 -3.28 9.67
C GLN A 37 14.29 -4.59 9.08
N ASP A 38 14.11 -5.71 9.79
CA ASP A 38 14.53 -7.03 9.30
C ASP A 38 13.71 -7.45 8.08
N ALA A 39 12.41 -7.15 8.08
CA ALA A 39 11.57 -7.42 6.92
C ALA A 39 12.00 -6.60 5.70
N ILE A 40 12.38 -5.34 5.90
CA ILE A 40 12.92 -4.48 4.83
C ILE A 40 14.20 -5.08 4.24
N LYS A 41 15.08 -5.58 5.09
CA LYS A 41 16.31 -6.23 4.64
C LYS A 41 16.00 -7.46 3.77
N ASP A 42 15.07 -8.29 4.21
CA ASP A 42 14.65 -9.46 3.47
C ASP A 42 13.97 -9.07 2.17
N ALA A 43 13.16 -8.02 2.18
CA ALA A 43 12.50 -7.52 0.97
C ALA A 43 13.51 -7.06 -0.07
N ASN A 44 14.53 -6.31 0.34
CA ASN A 44 15.60 -5.87 -0.56
C ASN A 44 16.37 -7.05 -1.14
N ASN A 45 16.68 -8.05 -0.32
CA ASN A 45 17.36 -9.26 -0.79
C ASN A 45 16.50 -10.02 -1.79
N ASN A 46 15.20 -10.18 -1.51
CA ASN A 46 14.28 -10.88 -2.38
C ASN A 46 14.14 -10.16 -3.74
N ALA A 47 14.04 -8.84 -3.75
CA ALA A 47 13.96 -8.07 -4.98
C ALA A 47 15.22 -8.21 -5.82
N ARG A 48 16.38 -8.18 -5.17
CA ARG A 48 17.68 -8.36 -5.86
C ARG A 48 17.79 -9.74 -6.48
N MET A 49 17.44 -10.78 -5.71
CA MET A 49 17.48 -12.17 -6.19
C MET A 49 16.55 -12.42 -7.36
N ASN A 50 15.42 -11.72 -7.42
CA ASN A 50 14.45 -11.85 -8.49
C ASN A 50 14.63 -10.79 -9.59
N LYS A 51 15.70 -10.01 -9.52
CA LYS A 51 16.09 -9.00 -10.53
C LYS A 51 14.99 -7.97 -10.78
N ILE A 52 14.30 -7.58 -9.72
CA ILE A 52 13.24 -6.56 -9.76
C ILE A 52 13.87 -5.20 -9.44
N GLU A 53 13.89 -4.30 -10.41
CA GLU A 53 14.58 -3.01 -10.29
C GLU A 53 13.63 -1.81 -10.07
N ASN A 54 12.34 -1.98 -10.35
CA ASN A 54 11.34 -0.92 -10.24
C ASN A 54 10.59 -0.93 -8.91
N ILE A 55 11.21 -1.47 -7.88
CA ILE A 55 10.67 -1.46 -6.52
C ILE A 55 11.71 -0.88 -5.57
N ARG A 56 11.27 -0.05 -4.64
CA ARG A 56 12.10 0.40 -3.51
C ARG A 56 11.33 0.24 -2.21
N PHE A 57 12.08 0.03 -1.14
CA PHE A 57 11.48 -0.20 0.18
C PHE A 57 11.89 0.92 1.12
N VAL A 58 10.92 1.39 1.91
CA VAL A 58 11.10 2.45 2.89
C VAL A 58 10.82 1.88 4.27
N ASN A 59 11.80 2.02 5.18
CA ASN A 59 11.63 1.62 6.57
C ASN A 59 10.99 2.75 7.34
N ASP A 60 9.67 2.72 7.45
CA ASP A 60 8.90 3.77 8.11
C ASP A 60 7.57 3.19 8.59
N ASP A 61 6.94 3.90 9.52
CA ASP A 61 5.55 3.66 9.86
C ASP A 61 4.67 3.99 8.65
N ALA A 62 3.75 3.10 8.30
CA ALA A 62 2.94 3.27 7.10
C ALA A 62 2.07 4.53 7.18
N SER A 63 1.52 4.83 8.35
CA SER A 63 0.69 6.04 8.53
C SER A 63 1.52 7.30 8.36
N ASN A 64 2.72 7.35 8.96
CA ASN A 64 3.62 8.50 8.83
C ASN A 64 4.02 8.72 7.37
N PHE A 65 4.40 7.64 6.69
CA PHE A 65 4.78 7.71 5.28
C PHE A 65 3.65 8.27 4.42
N MET A 66 2.44 7.76 4.60
CA MET A 66 1.29 8.19 3.80
C MET A 66 0.89 9.63 4.07
N VAL A 67 0.94 10.07 5.34
CA VAL A 67 0.64 11.46 5.69
C VAL A 67 1.64 12.41 5.02
N GLU A 68 2.93 12.09 5.08
CA GLU A 68 3.96 12.92 4.44
C GLU A 68 3.82 12.89 2.91
N LEU A 69 3.54 11.73 2.33
CA LEU A 69 3.34 11.61 0.89
C LEU A 69 2.15 12.45 0.41
N ALA A 70 1.07 12.47 1.18
CA ALA A 70 -0.11 13.27 0.83
C ALA A 70 0.20 14.77 0.76
N LYS A 71 1.15 15.25 1.57
CA LYS A 71 1.59 16.64 1.55
C LYS A 71 2.32 17.01 0.26
N THR A 72 3.01 16.05 -0.36
CA THR A 72 3.77 16.29 -1.60
C THR A 72 2.90 16.31 -2.84
N LYS A 73 1.67 15.84 -2.73
CA LYS A 73 0.74 15.67 -3.85
C LYS A 73 1.31 14.80 -4.98
N GLN A 74 2.21 13.87 -4.64
CA GLN A 74 2.74 12.93 -5.61
C GLN A 74 1.63 12.06 -6.18
N ARG A 75 1.68 11.78 -7.48
CA ARG A 75 0.73 10.87 -8.12
C ARG A 75 0.89 9.46 -7.55
N VAL A 76 -0.20 8.86 -7.12
CA VAL A 76 -0.29 7.46 -6.70
C VAL A 76 -1.52 6.86 -7.36
N ASP A 77 -1.36 5.75 -8.06
CA ASP A 77 -2.45 5.13 -8.82
C ASP A 77 -3.11 3.99 -8.08
N CYS A 78 -2.36 3.29 -7.24
CA CYS A 78 -2.88 2.16 -6.47
C CYS A 78 -2.21 2.10 -5.10
N VAL A 79 -2.98 1.80 -4.08
CA VAL A 79 -2.48 1.51 -2.73
C VAL A 79 -2.90 0.10 -2.37
N ILE A 80 -1.92 -0.74 -2.06
CA ILE A 80 -2.14 -2.06 -1.47
C ILE A 80 -1.93 -1.90 0.03
N MET A 81 -2.90 -2.30 0.83
CA MET A 81 -2.78 -2.21 2.28
C MET A 81 -3.07 -3.55 2.92
N ASP A 82 -2.12 -4.04 3.70
CA ASP A 82 -2.22 -5.27 4.47
C ASP A 82 -1.97 -4.94 5.94
N PRO A 83 -2.92 -4.22 6.59
CA PRO A 83 -2.70 -3.73 7.93
C PRO A 83 -2.71 -4.84 8.96
N PRO A 84 -2.20 -4.58 10.18
CA PRO A 84 -2.30 -5.53 11.27
C PRO A 84 -3.77 -5.81 11.63
N ARG A 85 -4.01 -6.78 12.51
CA ARG A 85 -5.38 -7.18 12.92
C ARG A 85 -6.20 -6.02 13.49
N SER A 86 -5.54 -5.07 14.13
CA SER A 86 -6.21 -3.85 14.61
C SER A 86 -6.77 -2.96 13.51
N GLY A 87 -6.43 -3.23 12.27
CA GLY A 87 -6.83 -2.43 11.12
C GLY A 87 -5.89 -1.26 10.86
N SER A 88 -6.31 -0.39 9.98
CA SER A 88 -5.55 0.81 9.63
C SER A 88 -5.89 1.99 10.55
N THR A 89 -5.07 3.03 10.52
CA THR A 89 -5.34 4.26 11.28
C THR A 89 -6.19 5.22 10.44
N LYS A 90 -6.84 6.15 11.13
CA LYS A 90 -7.61 7.21 10.45
C LYS A 90 -6.69 8.10 9.63
N GLU A 91 -5.51 8.40 10.15
CA GLU A 91 -4.51 9.22 9.47
C GLU A 91 -4.08 8.60 8.14
N PHE A 92 -3.87 7.29 8.11
CA PHE A 92 -3.56 6.55 6.89
C PHE A 92 -4.70 6.67 5.87
N MET A 93 -5.92 6.43 6.31
CA MET A 93 -7.10 6.47 5.42
C MET A 93 -7.40 7.89 4.94
N ASP A 94 -7.21 8.89 5.79
CA ASP A 94 -7.34 10.30 5.39
C ASP A 94 -6.32 10.65 4.30
N ALA A 95 -5.09 10.17 4.44
CA ALA A 95 -4.05 10.37 3.44
C ALA A 95 -4.41 9.74 2.09
N ILE A 96 -5.02 8.54 2.11
CA ILE A 96 -5.52 7.91 0.88
C ILE A 96 -6.57 8.80 0.21
N LYS A 97 -7.48 9.38 0.98
CA LYS A 97 -8.49 10.29 0.44
C LYS A 97 -7.83 11.48 -0.27
N ILE A 98 -6.80 12.06 0.33
CA ILE A 98 -6.07 13.21 -0.24
C ILE A 98 -5.33 12.81 -1.52
N LEU A 99 -4.61 11.69 -1.49
CA LEU A 99 -3.86 11.18 -2.64
C LEU A 99 -4.78 10.72 -3.76
N ASN A 100 -5.96 10.25 -3.42
CA ASN A 100 -7.01 9.83 -4.33
C ASN A 100 -6.54 8.84 -5.42
N PRO A 101 -5.94 7.71 -5.04
CA PRO A 101 -5.58 6.68 -6.03
C PRO A 101 -6.83 6.10 -6.66
N LYS A 102 -6.69 5.55 -7.86
CA LYS A 102 -7.83 4.92 -8.56
C LYS A 102 -8.29 3.64 -7.88
N LYS A 103 -7.36 2.92 -7.26
CA LYS A 103 -7.64 1.63 -6.63
C LYS A 103 -6.98 1.53 -5.27
N VAL A 104 -7.70 0.90 -4.34
CA VAL A 104 -7.15 0.45 -3.07
C VAL A 104 -7.42 -1.04 -2.96
N VAL A 105 -6.37 -1.82 -2.73
CA VAL A 105 -6.50 -3.26 -2.49
C VAL A 105 -6.30 -3.48 -0.99
N TYR A 106 -7.35 -3.90 -0.30
CA TYR A 106 -7.32 -4.15 1.12
C TYR A 106 -7.22 -5.64 1.37
N VAL A 107 -6.06 -6.08 1.84
CA VAL A 107 -5.81 -7.47 2.22
C VAL A 107 -6.02 -7.57 3.73
N SER A 108 -6.86 -8.49 4.18
CA SER A 108 -7.15 -8.62 5.61
C SER A 108 -7.35 -10.06 6.02
N CYS A 109 -6.88 -10.39 7.22
CA CYS A 109 -7.22 -11.64 7.90
C CYS A 109 -8.30 -11.46 8.97
N ASP A 110 -8.80 -10.24 9.17
CA ASP A 110 -9.83 -9.94 10.18
C ASP A 110 -11.01 -9.20 9.53
N PRO A 111 -12.12 -9.91 9.24
CA PRO A 111 -13.28 -9.29 8.59
C PRO A 111 -13.91 -8.15 9.41
N THR A 112 -13.84 -8.22 10.74
CA THR A 112 -14.47 -7.22 11.61
C THR A 112 -13.78 -5.86 11.46
N THR A 113 -12.46 -5.84 11.55
CA THR A 113 -11.70 -4.59 11.38
C THR A 113 -11.76 -4.08 9.96
N GLN A 114 -11.82 -4.99 8.98
CA GLN A 114 -11.96 -4.61 7.58
C GLN A 114 -13.28 -3.88 7.31
N VAL A 115 -14.38 -4.40 7.85
CA VAL A 115 -15.69 -3.74 7.72
C VAL A 115 -15.66 -2.34 8.35
N ARG A 116 -15.04 -2.20 9.52
CA ARG A 116 -14.89 -0.90 10.18
C ARG A 116 -14.13 0.09 9.29
N ASP A 117 -13.03 -0.33 8.71
CA ASP A 117 -12.20 0.53 7.87
C ASP A 117 -12.91 0.90 6.56
N ILE A 118 -13.64 -0.04 5.96
CA ILE A 118 -14.41 0.22 4.74
C ILE A 118 -15.51 1.25 5.02
N LYS A 119 -16.18 1.15 6.16
CA LYS A 119 -17.18 2.16 6.56
C LYS A 119 -16.55 3.54 6.70
N TYR A 120 -15.33 3.62 7.23
CA TYR A 120 -14.62 4.88 7.34
C TYR A 120 -14.30 5.47 5.97
N PHE A 121 -13.81 4.67 5.03
CA PHE A 121 -13.58 5.12 3.65
C PHE A 121 -14.86 5.66 3.01
N SER A 122 -15.96 4.97 3.21
CA SER A 122 -17.26 5.40 2.70
C SER A 122 -17.66 6.75 3.28
N LYS A 123 -17.46 6.93 4.58
CA LYS A 123 -17.74 8.18 5.28
C LYS A 123 -16.89 9.35 4.82
N LEU A 124 -15.63 9.07 4.43
CA LEU A 124 -14.72 10.08 3.89
C LEU A 124 -15.11 10.54 2.49
N GLY A 125 -15.92 9.76 1.77
CA GLY A 125 -16.28 10.06 0.39
C GLY A 125 -15.19 9.73 -0.61
N TYR A 126 -14.33 8.74 -0.31
CA TYR A 126 -13.35 8.26 -1.27
C TYR A 126 -14.06 7.71 -2.51
N GLN A 127 -13.67 8.19 -3.69
CA GLN A 127 -14.35 7.89 -4.96
C GLN A 127 -13.72 6.73 -5.74
N GLY A 128 -12.54 6.27 -5.34
CA GLY A 128 -11.88 5.16 -6.01
C GLY A 128 -12.49 3.81 -5.68
N ASN A 129 -11.99 2.77 -6.33
CA ASN A 129 -12.42 1.40 -6.11
C ASN A 129 -11.65 0.78 -4.95
N VAL A 130 -12.37 0.16 -4.01
CA VAL A 130 -11.77 -0.64 -2.95
C VAL A 130 -11.99 -2.11 -3.29
N LEU A 131 -10.90 -2.83 -3.51
CA LEU A 131 -10.92 -4.27 -3.76
C LEU A 131 -10.57 -4.99 -2.47
N ILE A 132 -11.40 -5.94 -2.09
CA ILE A 132 -11.26 -6.67 -0.84
C ILE A 132 -10.76 -8.07 -1.14
N ASN A 133 -9.70 -8.48 -0.42
CA ASN A 133 -9.14 -9.81 -0.54
C ASN A 133 -8.85 -10.36 0.85
N PHE A 134 -9.30 -11.56 1.11
CA PHE A 134 -9.05 -12.26 2.36
C PHE A 134 -7.86 -13.21 2.25
#